data_6951f036728dc8063de3a6a13d0bcd53
#
_entry.id   6951f036728dc8063de3a6a13d0bcd53
#
_cell.length_a   1.000
_cell.length_b   1.000
_cell.length_c   1.000
_cell.angle_alpha   90.00
_cell.angle_beta   90.00
_cell.angle_gamma   90.00
#
_symmetry.space_group_name_H-M   'P 1'
#
loop_
_entity.id
_entity.type
_entity.pdbx_description
1 polymer ?
#
loop_
_entity_poly.entity_id
_entity_poly.type
_entity_poly.pdbx_seq_one_letter_code
_entity_poly.pdbx_strand_id
1 'polypeptide(L)'
;MELAIRTAMRKLGGSLLERLLALDTGHRSQRIDCGSGHLAEFVSYRTKTLDTVLGPITLNRAYYHCSDCASGVVPRDEELGVAHTSLTPGLAAMADRVGAAVPFSKGRDLLAELAGLELSTKRVERCAESDGKAIAAAIDTYAACAGT
;
A
#
# COMPACT_ATOMS: atom_id res chain seq x y z
N MET A 1 -22.00 -20.81 9.12
CA MET A 1 -22.02 -19.88 10.27
C MET A 1 -20.65 -19.21 10.44
N GLU A 2 -19.54 -19.93 10.60
CA GLU A 2 -18.18 -19.40 10.81
C GLU A 2 -17.72 -18.41 9.74
N LEU A 3 -17.92 -18.72 8.46
CA LEU A 3 -17.56 -17.82 7.35
C LEU A 3 -18.33 -16.50 7.40
N ALA A 4 -19.59 -16.52 7.82
CA ALA A 4 -20.37 -15.30 7.96
C ALA A 4 -19.85 -14.43 9.12
N ILE A 5 -19.49 -15.05 10.24
CA ILE A 5 -18.86 -14.36 11.38
C ILE A 5 -17.50 -13.77 10.94
N ARG A 6 -16.65 -14.54 10.26
CA ARG A 6 -15.38 -14.05 9.74
C ARG A 6 -15.57 -12.82 8.86
N THR A 7 -16.53 -12.86 7.94
CA THR A 7 -16.85 -11.73 7.07
C THR A 7 -17.31 -10.50 7.86
N ALA A 8 -18.17 -10.69 8.86
CA ALA A 8 -18.64 -9.60 9.71
C ALA A 8 -17.50 -8.98 10.52
N MET A 9 -16.63 -9.80 11.10
CA MET A 9 -15.47 -9.33 11.87
C MET A 9 -14.47 -8.55 10.99
N ARG A 10 -14.25 -9.00 9.75
CA ARG A 10 -13.41 -8.27 8.81
C ARG A 10 -14.00 -6.90 8.45
N LYS A 11 -15.31 -6.83 8.19
CA LYS A 11 -15.99 -5.55 7.93
C LYS A 11 -15.88 -4.61 9.12
N LEU A 12 -16.10 -5.11 10.33
CA LEU A 12 -15.94 -4.33 11.56
C LEU A 12 -14.49 -3.84 11.72
N GLY A 13 -13.52 -4.72 11.54
CA GLY A 13 -12.10 -4.38 11.60
C GLY A 13 -11.70 -3.35 10.54
N GLY A 14 -12.20 -3.47 9.31
CA GLY A 14 -11.99 -2.49 8.23
C GLY A 14 -12.55 -1.11 8.60
N SER A 15 -13.78 -1.06 9.12
CA SER A 15 -14.39 0.20 9.57
C SER A 15 -13.62 0.84 10.73
N LEU A 16 -13.10 0.04 11.65
CA LEU A 16 -12.27 0.54 12.74
C LEU A 16 -10.95 1.08 12.22
N LEU A 17 -10.28 0.35 11.33
CA LEU A 17 -9.03 0.78 10.70
C LEU A 17 -9.22 2.10 9.93
N GLU A 18 -10.30 2.22 9.15
CA GLU A 18 -10.64 3.44 8.43
C GLU A 18 -10.78 4.63 9.38
N ARG A 19 -11.49 4.46 10.49
CA ARG A 19 -11.65 5.51 11.51
C ARG A 19 -10.34 5.88 12.19
N LEU A 20 -9.50 4.91 12.52
CA LEU A 20 -8.19 5.16 13.14
C LEU A 20 -7.27 5.92 12.18
N LEU A 21 -7.24 5.53 10.91
CA LEU A 21 -6.41 6.20 9.91
C LEU A 21 -6.94 7.59 9.53
N ALA A 22 -8.26 7.80 9.64
CA ALA A 22 -8.89 9.11 9.40
C ALA A 22 -8.56 10.16 10.47
N LEU A 23 -8.00 9.79 11.62
CA LEU A 23 -7.56 10.73 12.66
C LEU A 23 -6.40 11.62 12.18
N ASP A 24 -5.64 11.17 11.19
CA ASP A 24 -4.59 11.97 10.57
C ASP A 24 -4.72 11.93 9.04
N THR A 25 -5.05 13.07 8.46
CA THR A 25 -5.15 13.26 7.01
C THR A 25 -3.80 13.51 6.33
N GLY A 26 -2.71 13.61 7.09
CA GLY A 26 -1.39 14.01 6.56
C GLY A 26 -1.29 15.51 6.29
N HIS A 27 -2.24 16.33 6.76
CA HIS A 27 -2.08 17.78 6.71
C HIS A 27 -1.04 18.23 7.73
N ARG A 28 0.05 18.86 7.25
CA ARG A 28 1.17 19.29 8.12
C ARG A 28 1.21 20.80 8.29
N SER A 29 1.08 21.53 7.17
CA SER A 29 1.05 23.00 7.16
C SER A 29 0.54 23.48 5.79
N GLN A 30 0.46 24.81 5.57
CA GLN A 30 0.10 25.38 4.26
C GLN A 30 1.15 25.08 3.19
N ARG A 31 2.41 24.95 3.57
CA ARG A 31 3.54 24.60 2.68
C ARG A 31 4.41 23.54 3.33
N ILE A 32 4.89 22.60 2.54
CA ILE A 32 5.79 21.51 2.95
C ILE A 32 6.94 21.39 1.96
N ASP A 33 8.05 20.79 2.36
CA ASP A 33 9.13 20.43 1.44
C ASP A 33 8.62 19.38 0.43
N CYS A 34 8.91 19.56 -0.85
CA CYS A 34 8.53 18.61 -1.90
C CYS A 34 9.57 17.48 -2.11
N GLY A 35 10.67 17.49 -1.35
CA GLY A 35 11.78 16.53 -1.47
C GLY A 35 12.85 16.92 -2.50
N SER A 36 12.66 18.02 -3.21
CA SER A 36 13.63 18.54 -4.21
C SER A 36 14.15 19.94 -3.85
N GLY A 37 13.99 20.36 -2.60
CA GLY A 37 14.43 21.66 -2.10
C GLY A 37 13.47 22.82 -2.42
N HIS A 38 12.28 22.54 -2.94
CA HIS A 38 11.22 23.53 -3.16
C HIS A 38 10.05 23.30 -2.19
N LEU A 39 9.12 24.24 -2.14
CA LEU A 39 7.94 24.15 -1.31
C LEU A 39 6.71 23.77 -2.13
N ALA A 40 6.03 22.71 -1.72
CA ALA A 40 4.71 22.34 -2.23
C ALA A 40 3.62 22.99 -1.40
N GLU A 41 2.60 23.57 -2.03
CA GLU A 41 1.47 24.24 -1.38
C GLU A 41 0.30 23.27 -1.22
N PHE A 42 -0.43 23.38 -0.11
CA PHE A 42 -1.67 22.65 0.10
C PHE A 42 -2.72 23.07 -0.93
N VAL A 43 -3.32 22.08 -1.58
CA VAL A 43 -4.36 22.32 -2.61
C VAL A 43 -5.72 21.91 -2.10
N SER A 44 -5.85 20.66 -1.66
CA SER A 44 -7.14 20.09 -1.25
C SER A 44 -6.96 18.74 -0.57
N TYR A 45 -8.04 18.24 0.02
CA TYR A 45 -8.12 16.85 0.42
C TYR A 45 -8.56 15.97 -0.77
N ARG A 46 -7.94 14.80 -0.91
CA ARG A 46 -8.26 13.81 -1.93
C ARG A 46 -8.51 12.44 -1.32
N THR A 47 -9.55 11.76 -1.78
CA THR A 47 -9.85 10.40 -1.35
C THR A 47 -9.00 9.37 -2.09
N LYS A 48 -8.67 8.27 -1.42
CA LYS A 48 -8.04 7.08 -2.01
C LYS A 48 -8.60 5.83 -1.36
N THR A 49 -9.00 4.87 -2.17
CA THR A 49 -9.34 3.54 -1.68
C THR A 49 -8.08 2.69 -1.59
N LEU A 50 -7.89 2.08 -0.43
CA LEU A 50 -6.81 1.13 -0.17
C LEU A 50 -7.40 -0.25 0.11
N ASP A 51 -6.81 -1.27 -0.49
CA ASP A 51 -7.10 -2.66 -0.16
C ASP A 51 -6.19 -3.09 0.99
N THR A 52 -6.81 -3.57 2.06
CA THR A 52 -6.14 -4.03 3.28
C THR A 52 -6.44 -5.49 3.57
N VAL A 53 -5.74 -6.08 4.52
CA VAL A 53 -6.03 -7.45 4.99
C VAL A 53 -7.44 -7.58 5.62
N LEU A 54 -8.07 -6.46 5.95
CA LEU A 54 -9.43 -6.41 6.51
C LEU A 54 -10.50 -6.09 5.46
N GLY A 55 -10.08 -5.82 4.21
CA GLY A 55 -10.93 -5.39 3.11
C GLY A 55 -10.63 -3.96 2.66
N PRO A 56 -11.38 -3.42 1.69
CA PRO A 56 -11.17 -2.07 1.19
C PRO A 56 -11.58 -1.03 2.24
N ILE A 57 -10.78 0.04 2.34
CA ILE A 57 -11.04 1.23 3.14
C ILE A 57 -10.84 2.48 2.29
N THR A 58 -11.46 3.59 2.69
CA THR A 58 -11.31 4.88 2.00
C THR A 58 -10.69 5.91 2.93
N LEU A 59 -9.59 6.53 2.48
CA LEU A 59 -8.90 7.57 3.23
C LEU A 59 -9.04 8.93 2.56
N ASN A 60 -9.23 9.96 3.37
CA ASN A 60 -9.15 11.34 2.95
C ASN A 60 -7.76 11.89 3.33
N ARG A 61 -6.98 12.39 2.35
CA ARG A 61 -5.57 12.74 2.50
C ARG A 61 -5.28 14.12 1.95
N ALA A 62 -4.44 14.88 2.65
CA ALA A 62 -3.97 16.17 2.19
C ALA A 62 -3.08 16.00 0.94
N TYR A 63 -3.40 16.76 -0.10
CA TYR A 63 -2.65 16.83 -1.35
C TYR A 63 -1.98 18.19 -1.47
N TYR A 64 -0.69 18.17 -1.75
CA TYR A 64 0.14 19.33 -2.00
C TYR A 64 0.63 19.31 -3.44
N HIS A 65 0.86 20.49 -4.01
CA HIS A 65 1.43 20.63 -5.35
C HIS A 65 2.64 21.56 -5.31
N CYS A 66 3.73 21.11 -5.91
CA CYS A 66 4.91 21.92 -6.14
C CYS A 66 4.89 22.45 -7.57
N SER A 67 4.78 23.76 -7.75
CA SER A 67 4.79 24.41 -9.07
C SER A 67 6.14 24.26 -9.77
N ASP A 68 7.25 24.35 -9.03
CA ASP A 68 8.60 24.30 -9.58
C ASP A 68 8.96 22.91 -10.12
N CYS A 69 8.51 21.85 -9.44
CA CYS A 69 8.71 20.47 -9.87
C CYS A 69 7.57 19.93 -10.75
N ALA A 70 6.46 20.66 -10.87
CA ALA A 70 5.21 20.19 -11.46
C ALA A 70 4.74 18.83 -10.87
N SER A 71 4.97 18.59 -9.59
CA SER A 71 4.72 17.32 -8.91
C SER A 71 3.77 17.45 -7.74
N GLY A 72 3.06 16.35 -7.44
CA GLY A 72 2.18 16.24 -6.29
C GLY A 72 2.84 15.50 -5.13
N VAL A 73 2.61 15.96 -3.90
CA VAL A 73 3.08 15.34 -2.68
C VAL A 73 1.90 14.99 -1.78
N VAL A 74 1.88 13.79 -1.26
CA VAL A 74 0.85 13.29 -0.34
C VAL A 74 1.56 12.64 0.86
N PRO A 75 1.87 13.40 1.91
CA PRO A 75 2.66 12.89 3.04
C PRO A 75 2.09 11.61 3.65
N ARG A 76 0.78 11.51 3.73
CA ARG A 76 0.11 10.34 4.30
C ARG A 76 0.35 9.06 3.51
N ASP A 77 0.47 9.15 2.19
CA ASP A 77 0.75 7.99 1.34
C ASP A 77 2.17 7.45 1.57
N GLU A 78 3.13 8.33 1.78
CA GLU A 78 4.51 7.96 2.10
C GLU A 78 4.59 7.30 3.47
N GLU A 79 3.96 7.90 4.50
CA GLU A 79 3.93 7.35 5.86
C GLU A 79 3.30 5.96 5.93
N LEU A 80 2.27 5.72 5.13
CA LEU A 80 1.57 4.43 5.07
C LEU A 80 2.22 3.43 4.10
N GLY A 81 3.24 3.82 3.36
CA GLY A 81 3.90 2.98 2.35
C GLY A 81 2.99 2.66 1.16
N VAL A 82 2.11 3.59 0.79
CA VAL A 82 1.12 3.40 -0.30
C VAL A 82 1.21 4.45 -1.41
N ALA A 83 2.34 5.16 -1.51
CA ALA A 83 2.53 6.27 -2.46
C ALA A 83 2.22 5.88 -3.91
N HIS A 84 2.63 4.70 -4.34
CA HIS A 84 2.50 4.22 -5.71
C HIS A 84 1.61 2.98 -5.86
N THR A 85 0.87 2.63 -4.82
CA THR A 85 0.02 1.44 -4.80
C THR A 85 -1.30 1.72 -4.08
N SER A 86 -2.30 0.88 -4.33
CA SER A 86 -3.54 0.82 -3.55
C SER A 86 -3.55 -0.35 -2.57
N LEU A 87 -2.46 -1.12 -2.47
CA LEU A 87 -2.31 -2.21 -1.49
C LEU A 87 -1.57 -1.70 -0.26
N THR A 88 -2.11 -1.99 0.92
CA THR A 88 -1.34 -1.77 2.15
C THR A 88 -0.16 -2.74 2.23
N PRO A 89 0.94 -2.38 2.91
CA PRO A 89 2.12 -3.25 3.03
C PRO A 89 1.79 -4.65 3.54
N GLY A 90 0.86 -4.78 4.50
CA GLY A 90 0.44 -6.08 5.02
C GLY A 90 -0.24 -6.96 3.97
N LEU A 91 -1.11 -6.38 3.13
CA LEU A 91 -1.76 -7.12 2.05
C LEU A 91 -0.77 -7.45 0.92
N ALA A 92 0.12 -6.53 0.59
CA ALA A 92 1.17 -6.75 -0.39
C ALA A 92 2.09 -7.90 0.01
N ALA A 93 2.52 -7.96 1.27
CA ALA A 93 3.34 -9.05 1.81
C ALA A 93 2.63 -10.42 1.78
N MET A 94 1.31 -10.46 1.99
CA MET A 94 0.54 -11.71 1.85
C MET A 94 0.48 -12.16 0.38
N ALA A 95 0.21 -11.22 -0.54
CA ALA A 95 0.13 -11.50 -1.96
C ALA A 95 1.49 -11.98 -2.51
N ASP A 96 2.58 -11.36 -2.06
CA ASP A 96 3.94 -11.74 -2.41
C ASP A 96 4.27 -13.16 -1.97
N ARG A 97 4.09 -13.49 -0.68
CA ARG A 97 4.35 -14.84 -0.15
C ARG A 97 3.59 -15.94 -0.90
N VAL A 98 2.34 -15.67 -1.24
CA VAL A 98 1.53 -16.64 -1.98
C VAL A 98 1.99 -16.72 -3.44
N GLY A 99 2.32 -15.59 -4.07
CA GLY A 99 2.85 -15.54 -5.44
C GLY A 99 4.22 -16.21 -5.59
N ALA A 100 5.04 -16.19 -4.55
CA ALA A 100 6.32 -16.90 -4.52
C ALA A 100 6.17 -18.42 -4.31
N ALA A 101 5.09 -18.87 -3.69
CA ALA A 101 4.89 -20.27 -3.33
C ALA A 101 4.14 -21.10 -4.38
N VAL A 102 3.22 -20.48 -5.15
CA VAL A 102 2.34 -21.16 -6.10
C VAL A 102 2.11 -20.31 -7.36
N PRO A 103 1.64 -20.88 -8.49
CA PRO A 103 1.25 -20.08 -9.65
C PRO A 103 0.28 -18.97 -9.29
N PHE A 104 0.42 -17.79 -9.87
CA PHE A 104 -0.31 -16.56 -9.48
C PHE A 104 -1.83 -16.71 -9.49
N SER A 105 -2.40 -17.48 -10.44
CA SER A 105 -3.83 -17.76 -10.47
C SER A 105 -4.26 -18.58 -9.25
N LYS A 106 -3.47 -19.59 -8.86
CA LYS A 106 -3.72 -20.39 -7.66
C LYS A 106 -3.54 -19.55 -6.39
N GLY A 107 -2.55 -18.67 -6.39
CA GLY A 107 -2.31 -17.71 -5.30
C GLY A 107 -3.51 -16.81 -5.07
N ARG A 108 -4.10 -16.27 -6.13
CA ARG A 108 -5.36 -15.50 -6.06
C ARG A 108 -6.48 -16.31 -5.40
N ASP A 109 -6.66 -17.56 -5.84
CA ASP A 109 -7.74 -18.43 -5.34
C ASP A 109 -7.54 -18.74 -3.84
N LEU A 110 -6.30 -19.00 -3.42
CA LEU A 110 -5.97 -19.24 -2.02
C LEU A 110 -6.22 -18.00 -1.15
N LEU A 111 -5.87 -16.80 -1.62
CA LEU A 111 -6.17 -15.56 -0.90
C LEU A 111 -7.68 -15.35 -0.72
N ALA A 112 -8.47 -15.63 -1.76
CA ALA A 112 -9.92 -15.53 -1.70
C ALA A 112 -10.51 -16.58 -0.74
N GLU A 113 -10.12 -17.83 -0.85
CA GLU A 113 -10.66 -18.95 -0.08
C GLU A 113 -10.24 -18.88 1.40
N LEU A 114 -8.94 -18.76 1.68
CA LEU A 114 -8.41 -18.85 3.03
C LEU A 114 -8.50 -17.53 3.79
N ALA A 115 -8.21 -16.42 3.13
CA ALA A 115 -8.21 -15.10 3.75
C ALA A 115 -9.45 -14.25 3.41
N GLY A 116 -10.24 -14.64 2.41
CA GLY A 116 -11.37 -13.88 1.91
C GLY A 116 -10.95 -12.55 1.26
N LEU A 117 -9.75 -12.52 0.66
CA LEU A 117 -9.15 -11.34 0.05
C LEU A 117 -9.22 -11.45 -1.46
N GLU A 118 -9.94 -10.52 -2.08
CA GLU A 118 -10.17 -10.51 -3.52
C GLU A 118 -9.11 -9.67 -4.23
N LEU A 119 -8.12 -10.33 -4.82
CA LEU A 119 -7.12 -9.71 -5.67
C LEU A 119 -7.19 -10.29 -7.08
N SER A 120 -6.82 -9.51 -8.10
CA SER A 120 -6.62 -10.06 -9.43
C SER A 120 -5.30 -10.83 -9.51
N THR A 121 -5.23 -11.84 -10.40
CA THR A 121 -3.99 -12.57 -10.68
C THR A 121 -2.82 -11.62 -10.96
N LYS A 122 -3.07 -10.56 -11.75
CA LYS A 122 -2.06 -9.58 -12.10
C LYS A 122 -1.55 -8.75 -10.90
N ARG A 123 -2.36 -8.56 -9.87
CA ARG A 123 -1.91 -7.89 -8.64
C ARG A 123 -1.01 -8.81 -7.80
N VAL A 124 -1.33 -10.09 -7.72
CA VAL A 124 -0.46 -11.09 -7.06
C VAL A 124 0.88 -11.18 -7.78
N GLU A 125 0.88 -11.29 -9.12
CA GLU A 125 2.07 -11.27 -9.95
C GLU A 125 2.96 -10.04 -9.69
N ARG A 126 2.36 -8.84 -9.74
CA ARG A 126 3.10 -7.58 -9.51
C ARG A 126 3.73 -7.50 -8.11
N CYS A 127 3.07 -8.02 -7.08
CA CYS A 127 3.65 -8.06 -5.73
C CYS A 127 4.88 -8.96 -5.73
N ALA A 128 4.76 -10.20 -6.21
CA ALA A 128 5.86 -11.15 -6.25
C ALA A 128 7.04 -10.68 -7.12
N GLU A 129 6.78 -10.07 -8.27
CA GLU A 129 7.82 -9.49 -9.12
C GLU A 129 8.52 -8.29 -8.49
N SER A 130 7.77 -7.44 -7.79
CA SER A 130 8.33 -6.26 -7.10
C SER A 130 9.27 -6.67 -5.97
N ASP A 131 8.86 -7.65 -5.18
CA ASP A 131 9.67 -8.16 -4.07
C ASP A 131 10.89 -8.94 -4.58
N GLY A 132 10.71 -9.78 -5.61
CA GLY A 132 11.80 -10.46 -6.28
C GLY A 132 12.88 -9.51 -6.82
N LYS A 133 12.48 -8.37 -7.40
CA LYS A 133 13.43 -7.32 -7.85
C LYS A 133 14.15 -6.68 -6.68
N ALA A 134 13.45 -6.39 -5.58
CA ALA A 134 14.05 -5.80 -4.38
C ALA A 134 15.06 -6.76 -3.73
N ILE A 135 14.76 -8.05 -3.66
CA ILE A 135 15.67 -9.08 -3.15
C ILE A 135 16.90 -9.20 -4.05
N ALA A 136 16.74 -9.25 -5.37
CA ALA A 136 17.85 -9.32 -6.31
C ALA A 136 18.80 -8.11 -6.15
N ALA A 137 18.25 -6.90 -6.09
CA ALA A 137 19.04 -5.68 -5.88
C ALA A 137 19.78 -5.69 -4.52
N ALA A 138 19.18 -6.22 -3.48
CA ALA A 138 19.82 -6.36 -2.17
C ALA A 138 20.98 -7.37 -2.21
N ILE A 139 20.82 -8.49 -2.91
CA ILE A 139 21.88 -9.50 -3.10
C ILE A 139 23.06 -8.90 -3.87
N ASP A 140 22.80 -8.18 -4.95
CA ASP A 140 23.85 -7.52 -5.75
C ASP A 140 24.65 -6.51 -4.92
N THR A 141 23.95 -5.73 -4.11
CA THR A 141 24.57 -4.75 -3.20
C THR A 141 25.46 -5.45 -2.16
N TYR A 142 24.97 -6.55 -1.57
CA TYR A 142 25.71 -7.32 -0.60
C TYR A 142 26.98 -7.97 -1.23
N ALA A 143 26.83 -8.53 -2.42
CA ALA A 143 27.97 -9.12 -3.15
C ALA A 143 29.05 -8.09 -3.48
N ALA A 144 28.66 -6.88 -3.88
CA ALA A 144 29.58 -5.78 -4.14
C ALA A 144 30.35 -5.34 -2.88
N CYS A 145 29.70 -5.32 -1.71
CA CYS A 145 30.34 -4.97 -0.44
C CYS A 145 31.28 -6.08 0.10
N ALA A 146 30.98 -7.34 -0.20
CA ALA A 146 31.77 -8.50 0.27
C ALA A 146 33.01 -8.78 -0.60
N GLY A 147 33.12 -8.19 -1.78
CA GLY A 147 34.22 -8.37 -2.74
C GLY A 147 35.37 -7.35 -2.60
N THR A 148 35.32 -6.48 -1.58
CA THR A 148 36.38 -5.50 -1.23
C THR A 148 37.05 -5.90 0.08
#